data_61fe0a7e491f06eca34b8eb746607986
#
_entry.id   61fe0a7e491f06eca34b8eb746607986
#
_cell.length_a   1.000
_cell.length_b   1.000
_cell.length_c   1.000
_cell.angle_alpha   90.00
_cell.angle_beta   90.00
_cell.angle_gamma   90.00
#
_symmetry.space_group_name_H-M   'P 1'
#
loop_
_entity.id
_entity.type
_entity.pdbx_description
1 polymer ?
#
loop_
_entity_poly.entity_id
_entity_poly.type
_entity_poly.pdbx_seq_one_letter_code
_entity_poly.pdbx_strand_id
1 'polypeptide(L)'
;ARPIHNDCWDPTRPDDISFWRQLIQDVSERYSIDESRIYATGHSNGGNSSAMIAGEMSDVVAAVAISAGRYRNVDQQVTEDVATLHPMASTNRVPVIQLVGTKDAGAYQSPSLTSTMMYWLERNGCEDLNAPLMYQTSGYHNQIWCDGDGVPMVRFAVIEDKPHTTTPSESRLFWYD
;
A
#
# COMPACT_ATOMS: atom_id res chain seq x y z
N ALA A 1 1.24 17.91 7.00
CA ALA A 1 -0.11 17.91 6.43
C ALA A 1 -1.11 17.43 7.46
N ARG A 2 -2.31 17.99 7.51
CA ARG A 2 -3.38 17.54 8.40
C ARG A 2 -4.55 17.03 7.57
N PRO A 3 -5.24 15.97 8.00
CA PRO A 3 -6.49 15.55 7.38
C PRO A 3 -7.51 16.70 7.39
N ILE A 4 -8.31 16.79 6.37
CA ILE A 4 -9.29 17.89 6.23
C ILE A 4 -10.45 17.74 7.20
N HIS A 5 -10.75 16.50 7.62
CA HIS A 5 -11.89 16.20 8.51
C HIS A 5 -11.54 15.17 9.58
N ASN A 6 -11.98 15.41 10.81
CA ASN A 6 -11.91 14.50 11.97
C ASN A 6 -10.54 13.86 12.22
N ASP A 7 -9.45 14.56 11.88
CA ASP A 7 -8.07 14.10 12.04
C ASP A 7 -7.75 12.73 11.40
N CYS A 8 -8.56 12.28 10.44
CA CYS A 8 -8.35 11.05 9.69
C CYS A 8 -8.38 11.31 8.18
N TRP A 9 -7.50 10.66 7.44
CA TRP A 9 -7.57 10.57 5.99
C TRP A 9 -8.79 9.74 5.62
N ASP A 10 -9.60 10.24 4.69
CA ASP A 10 -10.81 9.59 4.24
C ASP A 10 -10.66 9.18 2.77
N PRO A 11 -10.48 7.87 2.49
CA PRO A 11 -10.30 7.39 1.12
C PRO A 11 -11.53 7.60 0.23
N THR A 12 -12.67 7.97 0.80
CA THR A 12 -13.90 8.24 0.05
C THR A 12 -13.98 9.67 -0.48
N ARG A 13 -13.00 10.52 -0.13
CA ARG A 13 -13.05 11.95 -0.45
C ARG A 13 -12.07 12.32 -1.56
N PRO A 14 -12.56 12.83 -2.68
CA PRO A 14 -11.71 13.33 -3.76
C PRO A 14 -10.79 14.50 -3.32
N ASP A 15 -11.17 15.20 -2.24
CA ASP A 15 -10.39 16.32 -1.71
C ASP A 15 -9.01 15.90 -1.19
N ASP A 16 -8.89 14.72 -0.58
CA ASP A 16 -7.61 14.22 -0.08
C ASP A 16 -6.65 13.88 -1.24
N ILE A 17 -7.16 13.31 -2.33
CA ILE A 17 -6.34 13.04 -3.54
C ILE A 17 -5.92 14.36 -4.19
N SER A 18 -6.83 15.31 -4.31
CA SER A 18 -6.52 16.64 -4.85
C SER A 18 -5.47 17.37 -4.02
N PHE A 19 -5.55 17.26 -2.70
CA PHE A 19 -4.55 17.79 -1.78
C PHE A 19 -3.17 17.18 -2.03
N TRP A 20 -3.05 15.86 -2.15
CA TRP A 20 -1.77 15.20 -2.40
C TRP A 20 -1.17 15.59 -3.75
N ARG A 21 -1.98 15.66 -4.81
CA ARG A 21 -1.53 16.12 -6.13
C ARG A 21 -1.00 17.55 -6.07
N GLN A 22 -1.73 18.45 -5.42
CA GLN A 22 -1.32 19.85 -5.27
C GLN A 22 -0.05 19.99 -4.43
N LEU A 23 0.09 19.23 -3.34
CA LEU A 23 1.29 19.21 -2.51
C LEU A 23 2.52 18.79 -3.32
N ILE A 24 2.41 17.73 -4.12
CA ILE A 24 3.50 17.25 -4.97
C ILE A 24 3.87 18.33 -5.98
N GLN A 25 2.89 18.93 -6.63
CA GLN A 25 3.11 20.03 -7.57
C GLN A 25 3.82 21.22 -6.90
N ASP A 26 3.33 21.70 -5.76
CA ASP A 26 3.92 22.79 -5.00
C ASP A 26 5.39 22.53 -4.63
N VAL A 27 5.71 21.28 -4.28
CA VAL A 27 7.09 20.88 -3.96
C VAL A 27 7.95 20.84 -5.22
N SER A 28 7.45 20.30 -6.33
CA SER A 28 8.15 20.23 -7.60
C SER A 28 8.47 21.61 -8.18
N GLU A 29 7.58 22.57 -7.97
CA GLU A 29 7.80 23.95 -8.41
C GLU A 29 8.88 24.70 -7.61
N ARG A 30 9.11 24.28 -6.37
CA ARG A 30 10.07 24.95 -5.44
C ARG A 30 11.41 24.25 -5.34
N TYR A 31 11.44 22.96 -5.61
CA TYR A 31 12.62 22.11 -5.43
C TYR A 31 12.83 21.23 -6.65
N SER A 32 14.08 20.95 -6.97
CA SER A 32 14.43 19.95 -7.98
C SER A 32 14.23 18.57 -7.37
N ILE A 33 13.10 17.95 -7.66
CA ILE A 33 12.80 16.58 -7.27
C ILE A 33 12.88 15.65 -8.47
N ASP A 34 13.10 14.38 -8.22
CA ASP A 34 12.98 13.33 -9.23
C ASP A 34 11.54 12.79 -9.22
N GLU A 35 10.74 13.24 -10.16
CA GLU A 35 9.32 12.87 -10.26
C GLU A 35 9.12 11.38 -10.55
N SER A 36 10.14 10.67 -11.03
CA SER A 36 10.09 9.22 -11.20
C SER A 36 10.29 8.44 -9.91
N ARG A 37 10.61 9.11 -8.80
CA ARG A 37 10.89 8.52 -7.49
C ARG A 37 10.05 9.11 -6.37
N ILE A 38 8.77 9.29 -6.62
CA ILE A 38 7.80 9.69 -5.61
C ILE A 38 7.19 8.44 -5.00
N TYR A 39 7.26 8.31 -3.68
CA TYR A 39 6.78 7.14 -2.94
C TYR A 39 5.79 7.56 -1.86
N ALA A 40 4.81 6.68 -1.56
CA ALA A 40 3.93 6.88 -0.44
C ALA A 40 4.09 5.76 0.60
N THR A 41 4.07 6.13 1.88
CA THR A 41 4.13 5.18 2.98
C THR A 41 3.31 5.65 4.17
N GLY A 42 2.76 4.72 4.93
CA GLY A 42 2.00 5.03 6.12
C GLY A 42 1.65 3.81 6.96
N HIS A 43 1.25 4.08 8.20
CA HIS A 43 0.81 3.06 9.16
C HIS A 43 -0.66 3.25 9.50
N SER A 44 -1.40 2.15 9.68
CA SER A 44 -2.81 2.15 10.08
C SER A 44 -3.68 2.98 9.11
N ASN A 45 -4.30 4.05 9.55
CA ASN A 45 -5.03 4.97 8.68
C ASN A 45 -4.12 5.60 7.60
N GLY A 46 -2.87 5.94 7.93
CA GLY A 46 -1.87 6.37 6.95
C GLY A 46 -1.52 5.28 5.93
N GLY A 47 -1.55 4.01 6.35
CA GLY A 47 -1.42 2.87 5.45
C GLY A 47 -2.61 2.75 4.48
N ASN A 48 -3.84 2.97 4.96
CA ASN A 48 -5.02 3.05 4.11
C ASN A 48 -4.89 4.17 3.07
N SER A 49 -4.37 5.33 3.49
CA SER A 49 -4.13 6.46 2.58
C SER A 49 -3.06 6.15 1.54
N SER A 50 -1.99 5.46 1.93
CA SER A 50 -0.96 5.01 0.97
C SER A 50 -1.52 4.04 -0.06
N ALA A 51 -2.40 3.12 0.36
CA ALA A 51 -3.10 2.23 -0.54
C ALA A 51 -4.02 3.00 -1.52
N MET A 52 -4.75 4.00 -1.02
CA MET A 52 -5.57 4.89 -1.84
C MET A 52 -4.72 5.67 -2.86
N ILE A 53 -3.59 6.23 -2.42
CA ILE A 53 -2.66 6.95 -3.29
C ILE A 53 -2.14 6.02 -4.40
N ALA A 54 -1.79 4.77 -4.08
CA ALA A 54 -1.39 3.79 -5.09
C ALA A 54 -2.48 3.57 -6.15
N GLY A 55 -3.73 3.59 -5.73
CA GLY A 55 -4.87 3.42 -6.61
C GLY A 55 -5.17 4.62 -7.50
N GLU A 56 -5.30 5.77 -6.87
CA GLU A 56 -5.82 6.99 -7.51
C GLU A 56 -4.73 7.86 -8.14
N MET A 57 -3.46 7.63 -7.76
CA MET A 57 -2.31 8.42 -8.21
C MET A 57 -1.19 7.53 -8.77
N SER A 58 -1.51 6.39 -9.35
CA SER A 58 -0.51 5.49 -9.96
C SER A 58 0.16 6.06 -11.21
N ASP A 59 -0.30 7.22 -11.67
CA ASP A 59 0.35 8.06 -12.67
C ASP A 59 1.48 8.94 -12.09
N VAL A 60 1.54 9.06 -10.76
CA VAL A 60 2.48 9.95 -10.04
C VAL A 60 3.42 9.16 -9.13
N VAL A 61 2.91 8.15 -8.42
CA VAL A 61 3.73 7.42 -7.45
C VAL A 61 4.41 6.20 -8.07
N ALA A 62 5.71 6.06 -7.80
CA ALA A 62 6.55 4.98 -8.31
C ALA A 62 6.35 3.66 -7.55
N ALA A 63 6.09 3.71 -6.23
CA ALA A 63 5.77 2.56 -5.40
C ALA A 63 5.18 3.00 -4.07
N VAL A 64 4.55 2.07 -3.34
CA VAL A 64 3.98 2.33 -2.02
C VAL A 64 4.34 1.26 -1.01
N ALA A 65 4.42 1.69 0.27
CA ALA A 65 4.62 0.81 1.40
C ALA A 65 3.51 1.01 2.44
N ILE A 66 2.76 -0.06 2.72
CA ILE A 66 1.55 -0.06 3.54
C ILE A 66 1.84 -0.84 4.82
N SER A 67 1.91 -0.16 5.97
CA SER A 67 2.05 -0.81 7.26
C SER A 67 0.70 -0.88 7.98
N ALA A 68 0.24 -2.10 8.30
CA ALA A 68 -1.00 -2.35 9.03
C ALA A 68 -2.23 -1.59 8.49
N GLY A 69 -2.21 -1.28 7.19
CA GLY A 69 -3.28 -0.62 6.45
C GLY A 69 -3.89 -1.56 5.41
N ARG A 70 -4.98 -1.11 4.80
CA ARG A 70 -5.74 -1.84 3.79
C ARG A 70 -6.24 -0.89 2.72
N TYR A 71 -6.44 -1.40 1.51
CA TYR A 71 -7.21 -0.67 0.53
C TYR A 71 -8.69 -0.74 0.91
N ARG A 72 -9.33 0.41 1.03
CA ARG A 72 -10.77 0.53 1.28
C ARG A 72 -11.42 1.11 0.03
N ASN A 73 -12.58 0.57 -0.32
CA ASN A 73 -13.38 1.17 -1.37
C ASN A 73 -14.03 2.48 -0.91
N VAL A 74 -14.60 3.21 -1.85
CA VAL A 74 -15.22 4.54 -1.61
C VAL A 74 -16.34 4.50 -0.56
N ASP A 75 -17.02 3.35 -0.41
CA ASP A 75 -18.16 3.20 0.50
C ASP A 75 -17.75 2.75 1.91
N GLN A 76 -16.44 2.72 2.21
CA GLN A 76 -15.86 2.21 3.46
C GLN A 76 -16.27 0.77 3.79
N GLN A 77 -16.94 0.09 2.88
CA GLN A 77 -17.22 -1.32 3.04
C GLN A 77 -15.94 -2.10 2.76
N VAL A 78 -15.53 -2.85 3.75
CA VAL A 78 -14.50 -3.87 3.54
C VAL A 78 -15.17 -5.00 2.79
N THR A 79 -15.00 -5.01 1.50
CA THR A 79 -15.55 -6.08 0.67
C THR A 79 -14.61 -7.27 0.71
N GLU A 80 -15.16 -8.44 0.89
CA GLU A 80 -14.43 -9.70 0.78
C GLU A 80 -14.20 -10.09 -0.69
N ASP A 81 -14.87 -9.40 -1.60
CA ASP A 81 -14.83 -9.66 -3.05
C ASP A 81 -14.01 -8.58 -3.77
N VAL A 82 -12.91 -8.99 -4.37
CA VAL A 82 -12.03 -8.15 -5.19
C VAL A 82 -12.78 -7.43 -6.32
N ALA A 83 -13.80 -8.07 -6.88
CA ALA A 83 -14.61 -7.51 -7.96
C ALA A 83 -15.41 -6.27 -7.56
N THR A 84 -15.60 -6.05 -6.26
CA THR A 84 -16.32 -4.88 -5.74
C THR A 84 -15.40 -3.72 -5.35
N LEU A 85 -14.08 -3.91 -5.40
CA LEU A 85 -13.15 -2.82 -5.25
C LEU A 85 -13.29 -1.90 -6.47
N HIS A 86 -13.51 -0.60 -6.21
CA HIS A 86 -13.76 0.35 -7.30
C HIS A 86 -12.65 0.32 -8.35
N PRO A 87 -13.01 0.41 -9.64
CA PRO A 87 -12.01 0.64 -10.67
C PRO A 87 -11.27 1.94 -10.34
N MET A 88 -9.97 1.83 -10.22
CA MET A 88 -9.13 2.99 -9.94
C MET A 88 -9.07 3.94 -11.14
N ALA A 89 -8.90 5.23 -10.87
CA ALA A 89 -8.80 6.26 -11.89
C ALA A 89 -7.60 6.05 -12.85
N SER A 90 -6.56 5.35 -12.37
CA SER A 90 -5.38 5.01 -13.18
C SER A 90 -5.17 3.50 -13.26
N THR A 91 -4.77 3.02 -14.44
CA THR A 91 -4.50 1.60 -14.73
C THR A 91 -3.02 1.22 -14.61
N ASN A 92 -2.15 2.14 -14.23
CA ASN A 92 -0.73 1.85 -14.10
C ASN A 92 -0.49 0.84 -12.97
N ARG A 93 0.43 -0.07 -13.22
CA ARG A 93 0.93 -0.97 -12.18
C ARG A 93 1.77 -0.18 -11.17
N VAL A 94 1.61 -0.47 -9.88
CA VAL A 94 2.37 0.17 -8.81
C VAL A 94 2.93 -0.91 -7.89
N PRO A 95 4.25 -1.02 -7.75
CA PRO A 95 4.85 -1.92 -6.77
C PRO A 95 4.37 -1.61 -5.35
N VAL A 96 3.98 -2.66 -4.62
CA VAL A 96 3.39 -2.56 -3.28
C VAL A 96 4.14 -3.42 -2.30
N ILE A 97 4.52 -2.85 -1.16
CA ILE A 97 4.90 -3.59 0.03
C ILE A 97 3.76 -3.50 1.04
N GLN A 98 3.15 -4.63 1.36
CA GLN A 98 2.16 -4.77 2.43
C GLN A 98 2.82 -5.40 3.65
N LEU A 99 2.78 -4.72 4.79
CA LEU A 99 3.40 -5.16 6.02
C LEU A 99 2.37 -5.28 7.14
N VAL A 100 2.46 -6.34 7.94
CA VAL A 100 1.57 -6.58 9.08
C VAL A 100 2.30 -7.33 10.20
N GLY A 101 1.87 -7.13 11.44
CA GLY A 101 2.40 -7.86 12.59
C GLY A 101 1.49 -8.99 13.04
N THR A 102 2.05 -10.11 13.50
CA THR A 102 1.24 -11.27 13.96
C THR A 102 0.41 -10.98 15.20
N LYS A 103 0.80 -10.00 16.03
CA LYS A 103 0.03 -9.54 17.20
C LYS A 103 -0.93 -8.38 16.88
N ASP A 104 -1.00 -7.96 15.62
CA ASP A 104 -1.99 -7.00 15.15
C ASP A 104 -3.25 -7.74 14.70
N ALA A 105 -4.06 -8.19 15.65
CA ALA A 105 -5.24 -9.00 15.36
C ALA A 105 -6.27 -8.29 14.45
N GLY A 106 -6.35 -6.96 14.54
CA GLY A 106 -7.25 -6.16 13.72
C GLY A 106 -6.82 -6.07 12.26
N ALA A 107 -5.54 -6.25 11.95
CA ALA A 107 -5.01 -6.21 10.60
C ALA A 107 -4.68 -7.62 10.07
N TYR A 108 -3.94 -8.43 10.84
CA TYR A 108 -3.39 -9.71 10.40
C TYR A 108 -4.47 -10.77 10.12
N GLN A 109 -5.50 -10.85 10.97
CA GLN A 109 -6.58 -11.84 10.83
C GLN A 109 -7.80 -11.31 10.07
N SER A 110 -7.70 -10.12 9.50
CA SER A 110 -8.82 -9.50 8.81
C SER A 110 -9.01 -10.11 7.42
N PRO A 111 -10.21 -10.57 7.07
CA PRO A 111 -10.53 -10.99 5.70
C PRO A 111 -10.18 -9.93 4.65
N SER A 112 -10.31 -8.66 5.01
CA SER A 112 -9.99 -7.54 4.13
C SER A 112 -8.50 -7.40 3.80
N LEU A 113 -7.60 -7.99 4.60
CA LEU A 113 -6.18 -8.06 4.23
C LEU A 113 -5.99 -8.99 3.03
N THR A 114 -6.64 -10.16 3.06
CA THR A 114 -6.60 -11.11 1.95
C THR A 114 -7.17 -10.48 0.68
N SER A 115 -8.33 -9.83 0.76
CA SER A 115 -8.93 -9.13 -0.39
C SER A 115 -8.03 -8.00 -0.92
N THR A 116 -7.39 -7.25 -0.03
CA THR A 116 -6.41 -6.22 -0.42
C THR A 116 -5.21 -6.82 -1.14
N MET A 117 -4.68 -7.94 -0.65
CA MET A 117 -3.56 -8.64 -1.29
C MET A 117 -3.94 -9.16 -2.66
N MET A 118 -5.08 -9.86 -2.78
CA MET A 118 -5.59 -10.35 -4.07
C MET A 118 -5.77 -9.23 -5.08
N TYR A 119 -6.31 -8.10 -4.65
CA TYR A 119 -6.44 -6.92 -5.49
C TYR A 119 -5.09 -6.42 -6.03
N TRP A 120 -4.06 -6.31 -5.18
CA TRP A 120 -2.73 -5.87 -5.64
C TRP A 120 -2.06 -6.87 -6.57
N LEU A 121 -2.24 -8.17 -6.33
CA LEU A 121 -1.70 -9.22 -7.18
C LEU A 121 -2.32 -9.16 -8.58
N GLU A 122 -3.64 -9.11 -8.67
CA GLU A 122 -4.37 -8.99 -9.94
C GLU A 122 -3.99 -7.70 -10.69
N ARG A 123 -4.03 -6.56 -9.98
CA ARG A 123 -3.70 -5.26 -10.58
C ARG A 123 -2.29 -5.20 -11.15
N ASN A 124 -1.34 -5.80 -10.47
CA ASN A 124 0.05 -5.78 -10.88
C ASN A 124 0.43 -6.89 -11.86
N GLY A 125 -0.53 -7.72 -12.27
CA GLY A 125 -0.31 -8.78 -13.25
C GLY A 125 0.54 -9.92 -12.72
N CYS A 126 0.42 -10.25 -11.43
CA CYS A 126 1.07 -11.39 -10.82
C CYS A 126 0.26 -12.66 -11.15
N GLU A 127 0.67 -13.40 -12.18
CA GLU A 127 -0.12 -14.49 -12.75
C GLU A 127 -0.17 -15.73 -11.86
N ASP A 128 0.91 -16.07 -11.17
CA ASP A 128 0.96 -17.22 -10.27
C ASP A 128 0.76 -16.82 -8.81
N LEU A 129 -0.50 -16.72 -8.42
CA LEU A 129 -0.90 -16.35 -7.07
C LEU A 129 -0.43 -17.35 -6.00
N ASN A 130 -0.12 -18.61 -6.39
CA ASN A 130 0.22 -19.69 -5.49
C ASN A 130 1.73 -19.94 -5.34
N ALA A 131 2.56 -19.27 -6.13
CA ALA A 131 4.00 -19.50 -6.15
C ALA A 131 4.83 -18.24 -5.88
N PRO A 132 4.66 -17.58 -4.70
CA PRO A 132 5.53 -16.48 -4.34
C PRO A 132 6.96 -16.96 -4.09
N LEU A 133 7.91 -16.10 -4.40
CA LEU A 133 9.25 -16.27 -3.85
C LEU A 133 9.19 -16.06 -2.35
N MET A 134 9.57 -17.08 -1.60
CA MET A 134 9.55 -17.03 -0.13
C MET A 134 10.95 -16.88 0.41
N TYR A 135 11.14 -15.92 1.31
CA TYR A 135 12.33 -15.88 2.13
C TYR A 135 12.02 -15.42 3.54
N GLN A 136 12.82 -15.92 4.47
CA GLN A 136 12.71 -15.58 5.88
C GLN A 136 14.01 -14.93 6.31
N THR A 137 13.89 -13.80 6.96
CA THR A 137 14.97 -13.15 7.70
C THR A 137 14.62 -13.15 9.19
N SER A 138 15.53 -12.76 10.06
CA SER A 138 15.27 -12.74 11.50
C SER A 138 14.05 -11.88 11.84
N GLY A 139 12.94 -12.54 12.22
CA GLY A 139 11.68 -11.89 12.59
C GLY A 139 10.75 -11.48 11.45
N TYR A 140 11.09 -11.82 10.19
CA TYR A 140 10.24 -11.51 9.04
C TYR A 140 9.99 -12.74 8.17
N HIS A 141 8.73 -12.92 7.79
CA HIS A 141 8.34 -13.84 6.73
C HIS A 141 7.92 -13.02 5.52
N ASN A 142 8.58 -13.24 4.40
CA ASN A 142 8.34 -12.50 3.17
C ASN A 142 7.82 -13.41 2.08
N GLN A 143 6.82 -12.93 1.36
CA GLN A 143 6.31 -13.50 0.13
C GLN A 143 6.38 -12.43 -0.94
N ILE A 144 6.98 -12.74 -2.09
CA ILE A 144 7.13 -11.81 -3.20
C ILE A 144 6.52 -12.44 -4.44
N TRP A 145 5.67 -11.70 -5.09
CA TRP A 145 5.09 -12.04 -6.38
C TRP A 145 5.64 -11.10 -7.45
N CYS A 146 5.97 -11.71 -8.58
CA CYS A 146 6.46 -10.99 -9.74
C CYS A 146 5.34 -10.89 -10.79
N ASP A 147 5.45 -9.92 -11.69
CA ASP A 147 4.63 -9.87 -12.91
C ASP A 147 5.11 -10.91 -13.95
N GLY A 148 4.45 -10.95 -15.11
CA GLY A 148 4.80 -11.88 -16.19
C GLY A 148 6.21 -11.73 -16.76
N ASP A 149 6.86 -10.60 -16.52
CA ASP A 149 8.25 -10.33 -16.92
C ASP A 149 9.28 -10.65 -15.81
N GLY A 150 8.81 -11.14 -14.65
CA GLY A 150 9.62 -11.48 -13.50
C GLY A 150 10.03 -10.29 -12.62
N VAL A 151 9.39 -9.13 -12.79
CA VAL A 151 9.64 -7.95 -11.96
C VAL A 151 8.87 -8.09 -10.64
N PRO A 152 9.53 -7.94 -9.46
CA PRO A 152 8.85 -7.95 -8.16
C PRO A 152 7.85 -6.80 -8.06
N MET A 153 6.57 -7.13 -7.93
CA MET A 153 5.50 -6.14 -7.91
C MET A 153 4.74 -6.11 -6.58
N VAL A 154 4.62 -7.24 -5.90
CA VAL A 154 3.91 -7.30 -4.62
C VAL A 154 4.76 -8.05 -3.61
N ARG A 155 5.04 -7.41 -2.49
CA ARG A 155 5.71 -8.01 -1.35
C ARG A 155 4.77 -7.99 -0.15
N PHE A 156 4.56 -9.16 0.45
CA PHE A 156 3.87 -9.30 1.72
C PHE A 156 4.86 -9.67 2.81
N ALA A 157 5.01 -8.80 3.81
CA ALA A 157 5.93 -8.98 4.92
C ALA A 157 5.16 -9.13 6.23
N VAL A 158 5.32 -10.28 6.89
CA VAL A 158 4.74 -10.55 8.20
C VAL A 158 5.84 -10.47 9.25
N ILE A 159 5.65 -9.62 10.26
CA ILE A 159 6.60 -9.45 11.36
C ILE A 159 6.08 -10.20 12.57
N GLU A 160 6.90 -11.14 13.08
CA GLU A 160 6.56 -11.89 14.29
C GLU A 160 6.48 -10.97 15.51
N ASP A 161 5.51 -11.24 16.36
CA ASP A 161 5.26 -10.54 17.62
C ASP A 161 5.01 -9.03 17.53
N LYS A 162 4.89 -8.46 16.33
CA LYS A 162 4.61 -7.04 16.16
C LYS A 162 3.12 -6.75 16.41
N PRO A 163 2.80 -5.89 17.39
CA PRO A 163 1.44 -5.37 17.56
C PRO A 163 1.14 -4.23 16.58
N HIS A 164 -0.02 -3.59 16.76
CA HIS A 164 -0.42 -2.42 15.94
C HIS A 164 0.38 -1.16 16.29
N THR A 165 1.66 -1.15 15.94
CA THR A 165 2.60 -0.05 16.19
C THR A 165 3.57 0.10 15.03
N THR A 166 4.17 1.28 14.90
CA THR A 166 5.32 1.48 14.01
C THR A 166 6.62 1.09 14.70
N THR A 167 7.57 0.59 13.94
CA THR A 167 8.92 0.29 14.44
C THR A 167 9.98 0.83 13.47
N PRO A 168 11.18 1.21 13.95
CA PRO A 168 12.26 1.66 13.06
C PRO A 168 12.67 0.61 12.01
N SER A 169 12.46 -0.68 12.30
CA SER A 169 12.75 -1.76 11.37
C SER A 169 11.87 -1.77 10.12
N GLU A 170 10.67 -1.20 10.18
CA GLU A 170 9.78 -1.07 9.01
C GLU A 170 10.38 -0.18 7.93
N SER A 171 11.03 0.93 8.32
CA SER A 171 11.69 1.82 7.38
C SER A 171 12.81 1.11 6.61
N ARG A 172 13.49 0.17 7.25
CA ARG A 172 14.53 -0.64 6.59
C ARG A 172 13.93 -1.56 5.53
N LEU A 173 12.81 -2.23 5.86
CA LEU A 173 12.10 -3.07 4.90
C LEU A 173 11.62 -2.31 3.66
N PHE A 174 11.28 -1.03 3.82
CA PHE A 174 10.78 -0.23 2.73
C PHE A 174 11.88 0.31 1.81
N TRP A 175 13.08 0.56 2.34
CA TRP A 175 14.11 1.29 1.62
C TRP A 175 15.38 0.49 1.31
N TYR A 176 15.65 -0.61 2.00
CA TYR A 176 16.96 -1.26 1.92
C TYR A 176 16.92 -2.77 1.67
N ASP A 177 15.79 -3.42 1.85
CA ASP A 177 15.61 -4.86 1.63
C ASP A 177 14.70 -5.12 0.43
#